data_edb0db273dca82c46748e7c92ed85805
#
_entry.id   edb0db273dca82c46748e7c92ed85805
#
_cell.length_a   1.000
_cell.length_b   1.000
_cell.length_c   1.000
_cell.angle_alpha   90.00
_cell.angle_beta   90.00
_cell.angle_gamma   90.00
#
_symmetry.space_group_name_H-M   'P 1'
#
loop_
_entity.id
_entity.type
_entity.pdbx_description
1 polymer ?
#
loop_
_entity_poly.entity_id
_entity_poly.type
_entity_poly.pdbx_seq_one_letter_code
_entity_poly.pdbx_strand_id
1 'polypeptide(L)'
;NFRFGALWRFRGQILEGVLLTLQLSVVTMICGLAIGLVVAMARTSPIQPLRVIARIYVEAIRNTPLLVQLFIVFFGLPSIGIKLSANTAALIALSINMGAYGAEILRAGFESIRTSQVEAGRSLGLTAGQTFRHVVLFPAIKAIYPALASQFVLIMLATSVVSSIGATELFNTAAFIDSRTYLSFETYALITASYLVLTLGFRALFAAIYWFVFVRRVRR
;
A
#
# COMPACT_ATOMS: atom_id res chain seq x y z
N ASN A 1 16.93 -10.44 -33.61
CA ASN A 1 17.78 -10.99 -32.56
C ASN A 1 17.71 -10.09 -31.32
N PHE A 2 17.20 -10.64 -30.23
CA PHE A 2 17.13 -9.93 -28.94
C PHE A 2 18.53 -9.68 -28.34
N ARG A 3 18.77 -8.50 -27.76
CA ARG A 3 20.07 -8.06 -27.23
C ARG A 3 20.06 -7.84 -25.72
N PHE A 4 19.55 -8.78 -24.95
CA PHE A 4 19.49 -8.67 -23.48
C PHE A 4 20.87 -8.44 -22.82
N GLY A 5 21.97 -8.97 -23.43
CA GLY A 5 23.33 -8.75 -22.91
C GLY A 5 23.77 -7.28 -22.85
N ALA A 6 23.21 -6.43 -23.72
CA ALA A 6 23.50 -5.00 -23.70
C ALA A 6 22.96 -4.29 -22.44
N LEU A 7 21.93 -4.86 -21.79
CA LEU A 7 21.32 -4.29 -20.60
C LEU A 7 22.17 -4.57 -19.33
N TRP A 8 23.07 -5.55 -19.38
CA TRP A 8 23.89 -5.93 -18.22
C TRP A 8 24.75 -4.79 -17.67
N ARG A 9 25.18 -3.87 -18.53
CA ARG A 9 25.92 -2.66 -18.14
C ARG A 9 25.13 -1.73 -17.22
N PHE A 10 23.80 -1.83 -17.23
CA PHE A 10 22.89 -1.00 -16.41
C PHE A 10 22.43 -1.70 -15.12
N ARG A 11 23.01 -2.87 -14.77
CA ARG A 11 22.61 -3.64 -13.58
C ARG A 11 22.62 -2.82 -12.28
N GLY A 12 23.56 -1.84 -12.16
CA GLY A 12 23.61 -0.93 -10.99
C GLY A 12 22.35 -0.07 -10.89
N GLN A 13 22.00 0.62 -11.99
CA GLN A 13 20.80 1.47 -12.04
C GLN A 13 19.51 0.66 -11.84
N ILE A 14 19.44 -0.56 -12.40
CA ILE A 14 18.30 -1.45 -12.20
C ILE A 14 18.18 -1.81 -10.72
N LEU A 15 19.29 -2.13 -10.05
CA LEU A 15 19.29 -2.44 -8.62
C LEU A 15 18.85 -1.23 -7.78
N GLU A 16 19.36 -0.04 -8.08
CA GLU A 16 18.94 1.20 -7.42
C GLU A 16 17.44 1.46 -7.61
N GLY A 17 16.92 1.28 -8.84
CA GLY A 17 15.50 1.38 -9.13
C GLY A 17 14.66 0.37 -8.34
N VAL A 18 15.10 -0.89 -8.25
CA VAL A 18 14.46 -1.92 -7.42
C VAL A 18 14.46 -1.52 -5.95
N LEU A 19 15.59 -1.06 -5.42
CA LEU A 19 15.69 -0.65 -4.02
C LEU A 19 14.77 0.52 -3.69
N LEU A 20 14.69 1.53 -4.57
CA LEU A 20 13.77 2.65 -4.37
C LEU A 20 12.31 2.22 -4.48
N THR A 21 11.96 1.34 -5.43
CA THR A 21 10.63 0.73 -5.52
C THR A 21 10.25 0.02 -4.21
N LEU A 22 11.15 -0.80 -3.66
CA LEU A 22 10.96 -1.47 -2.38
C LEU A 22 10.82 -0.48 -1.22
N GLN A 23 11.68 0.52 -1.16
CA GLN A 23 11.65 1.56 -0.13
C GLN A 23 10.32 2.34 -0.17
N LEU A 24 9.91 2.83 -1.33
CA LEU A 24 8.63 3.52 -1.50
C LEU A 24 7.46 2.61 -1.09
N SER A 25 7.47 1.35 -1.51
CA SER A 25 6.40 0.39 -1.19
C SER A 25 6.28 0.16 0.31
N VAL A 26 7.40 -0.15 0.99
CA VAL A 26 7.40 -0.46 2.43
C VAL A 26 7.03 0.76 3.27
N VAL A 27 7.62 1.91 2.98
CA VAL A 27 7.34 3.14 3.74
C VAL A 27 5.90 3.60 3.51
N THR A 28 5.41 3.56 2.26
CA THR A 28 4.00 3.84 1.93
C THR A 28 3.06 2.91 2.68
N MET A 29 3.39 1.62 2.76
CA MET A 29 2.61 0.63 3.48
C MET A 29 2.46 1.00 4.96
N ILE A 30 3.56 1.35 5.61
CA ILE A 30 3.57 1.72 7.03
C ILE A 30 2.80 3.03 7.26
N CYS A 31 3.15 4.07 6.52
CA CYS A 31 2.51 5.38 6.65
C CYS A 31 1.03 5.34 6.26
N GLY A 32 0.71 4.66 5.16
CA GLY A 32 -0.66 4.51 4.70
C GLY A 32 -1.53 3.71 5.67
N LEU A 33 -1.00 2.63 6.26
CA LEU A 33 -1.73 1.90 7.31
C LEU A 33 -1.96 2.74 8.56
N ALA A 34 -0.97 3.54 8.97
CA ALA A 34 -1.14 4.45 10.10
C ALA A 34 -2.25 5.48 9.82
N ILE A 35 -2.24 6.10 8.63
CA ILE A 35 -3.31 7.00 8.18
C ILE A 35 -4.65 6.25 8.14
N GLY A 36 -4.68 5.05 7.55
CA GLY A 36 -5.86 4.22 7.42
C GLY A 36 -6.48 3.87 8.78
N LEU A 37 -5.65 3.57 9.78
CA LEU A 37 -6.11 3.29 11.14
C LEU A 37 -6.76 4.53 11.78
N VAL A 38 -6.12 5.69 11.69
CA VAL A 38 -6.67 6.96 12.21
C VAL A 38 -8.00 7.29 11.54
N VAL A 39 -8.07 7.15 10.21
CA VAL A 39 -9.29 7.42 9.43
C VAL A 39 -10.39 6.40 9.75
N ALA A 40 -10.08 5.12 9.91
CA ALA A 40 -11.05 4.10 10.31
C ALA A 40 -11.63 4.41 11.71
N MET A 41 -10.80 4.80 12.66
CA MET A 41 -11.25 5.24 13.99
C MET A 41 -12.11 6.50 13.91
N ALA A 42 -11.74 7.47 13.07
CA ALA A 42 -12.53 8.69 12.88
C ALA A 42 -13.92 8.39 12.29
N ARG A 43 -14.04 7.41 11.40
CA ARG A 43 -15.32 6.97 10.79
C ARG A 43 -16.27 6.30 11.79
N THR A 44 -15.77 5.75 12.87
CA THR A 44 -16.56 5.10 13.95
C THR A 44 -16.75 6.01 15.16
N SER A 45 -16.21 7.23 15.14
CA SER A 45 -16.29 8.20 16.23
C SER A 45 -17.74 8.62 16.50
N PRO A 46 -18.12 8.90 17.76
CA PRO A 46 -19.41 9.52 18.09
C PRO A 46 -19.53 10.96 17.57
N ILE A 47 -18.38 11.62 17.28
CA ILE A 47 -18.31 13.01 16.82
C ILE A 47 -18.68 13.09 15.34
N GLN A 48 -19.88 13.62 15.03
CA GLN A 48 -20.41 13.67 13.66
C GLN A 48 -19.51 14.39 12.64
N PRO A 49 -18.94 15.59 12.90
CA PRO A 49 -18.02 16.24 11.97
C PRO A 49 -16.82 15.35 11.58
N LEU A 50 -16.24 14.66 12.56
CA LEU A 50 -15.09 13.80 12.33
C LEU A 50 -15.42 12.61 11.40
N ARG A 51 -16.60 12.00 11.59
CA ARG A 51 -17.10 10.94 10.69
C ARG A 51 -17.30 11.44 9.27
N VAL A 52 -17.87 12.65 9.13
CA VAL A 52 -18.14 13.23 7.80
C VAL A 52 -16.84 13.53 7.07
N ILE A 53 -15.88 14.19 7.73
CA ILE A 53 -14.56 14.50 7.14
C ILE A 53 -13.83 13.21 6.71
N ALA A 54 -13.80 12.20 7.58
CA ALA A 54 -13.16 10.94 7.27
C ALA A 54 -13.85 10.21 6.09
N ARG A 55 -15.18 10.30 5.96
CA ARG A 55 -15.93 9.76 4.83
C ARG A 55 -15.60 10.50 3.54
N ILE A 56 -15.61 11.83 3.55
CA ILE A 56 -15.26 12.67 2.39
C ILE A 56 -13.86 12.33 1.91
N TYR A 57 -12.89 12.22 2.81
CA TYR A 57 -11.52 11.83 2.47
C TYR A 57 -11.47 10.48 1.74
N VAL A 58 -12.09 9.45 2.31
CA VAL A 58 -12.07 8.10 1.71
C VAL A 58 -12.74 8.09 0.35
N GLU A 59 -13.91 8.72 0.23
CA GLU A 59 -14.65 8.80 -1.05
C GLU A 59 -13.88 9.60 -2.10
N ALA A 60 -13.31 10.76 -1.73
CA ALA A 60 -12.55 11.58 -2.66
C ALA A 60 -11.32 10.84 -3.20
N ILE A 61 -10.54 10.21 -2.32
CA ILE A 61 -9.31 9.52 -2.72
C ILE A 61 -9.61 8.25 -3.53
N ARG A 62 -10.60 7.47 -3.15
CA ARG A 62 -10.91 6.20 -3.85
C ARG A 62 -11.61 6.39 -5.20
N ASN A 63 -12.25 7.53 -5.41
CA ASN A 63 -12.97 7.85 -6.65
C ASN A 63 -12.20 8.81 -7.58
N THR A 64 -10.92 9.06 -7.30
CA THR A 64 -10.04 9.86 -8.16
C THR A 64 -8.81 9.07 -8.58
N PRO A 65 -8.26 9.28 -9.80
CA PRO A 65 -7.07 8.56 -10.24
C PRO A 65 -5.83 8.91 -9.41
N LEU A 66 -5.03 7.90 -9.06
CA LEU A 66 -3.76 8.11 -8.34
C LEU A 66 -2.84 9.11 -9.04
N LEU A 67 -2.74 9.07 -10.37
CA LEU A 67 -1.91 9.99 -11.14
C LEU A 67 -2.30 11.45 -10.92
N VAL A 68 -3.60 11.74 -10.84
CA VAL A 68 -4.11 13.09 -10.57
C VAL A 68 -3.76 13.52 -9.15
N GLN A 69 -3.93 12.63 -8.17
CA GLN A 69 -3.54 12.89 -6.77
C GLN A 69 -2.04 13.20 -6.67
N LEU A 70 -1.21 12.43 -7.37
CA LEU A 70 0.23 12.63 -7.45
C LEU A 70 0.59 14.02 -8.02
N PHE A 71 -0.07 14.43 -9.10
CA PHE A 71 0.16 15.74 -9.71
C PHE A 71 -0.30 16.90 -8.81
N ILE A 72 -1.41 16.75 -8.08
CA ILE A 72 -1.86 17.73 -7.09
C ILE A 72 -0.80 17.90 -6.00
N VAL A 73 -0.22 16.80 -5.49
CA VAL A 73 0.83 16.88 -4.47
C VAL A 73 2.10 17.50 -5.05
N PHE A 74 2.55 17.05 -6.23
CA PHE A 74 3.84 17.47 -6.80
C PHE A 74 3.83 18.88 -7.38
N PHE A 75 2.77 19.30 -8.06
CA PHE A 75 2.65 20.64 -8.67
C PHE A 75 1.85 21.61 -7.80
N GLY A 76 0.90 21.12 -7.01
CA GLY A 76 0.03 21.97 -6.20
C GLY A 76 0.72 22.52 -4.95
N LEU A 77 1.50 21.73 -4.23
CA LEU A 77 2.18 22.20 -3.01
C LEU A 77 3.22 23.30 -3.25
N PRO A 78 4.01 23.29 -4.33
CA PRO A 78 4.90 24.41 -4.65
C PRO A 78 4.20 25.74 -4.86
N SER A 79 2.94 25.74 -5.34
CA SER A 79 2.17 26.98 -5.52
C SER A 79 1.84 27.70 -4.20
N ILE A 80 1.91 26.99 -3.08
CA ILE A 80 1.76 27.53 -1.72
C ILE A 80 3.09 27.58 -0.96
N GLY A 81 4.24 27.47 -1.68
CA GLY A 81 5.58 27.61 -1.12
C GLY A 81 6.25 26.33 -0.62
N ILE A 82 5.58 25.16 -0.68
CA ILE A 82 6.10 23.88 -0.20
C ILE A 82 6.72 23.10 -1.37
N LYS A 83 8.04 23.18 -1.51
CA LYS A 83 8.77 22.45 -2.55
C LYS A 83 9.18 21.07 -2.05
N LEU A 84 8.79 20.03 -2.77
CA LEU A 84 9.10 18.65 -2.47
C LEU A 84 9.96 18.02 -3.58
N SER A 85 10.83 17.09 -3.19
CA SER A 85 11.46 16.20 -4.18
C SER A 85 10.42 15.25 -4.79
N ALA A 86 10.67 14.75 -6.00
CA ALA A 86 9.80 13.78 -6.65
C ALA A 86 9.53 12.54 -5.76
N ASN A 87 10.59 12.01 -5.12
CA ASN A 87 10.47 10.85 -4.23
C ASN A 87 9.62 11.15 -2.98
N THR A 88 9.75 12.36 -2.40
CA THR A 88 8.94 12.77 -1.23
C THR A 88 7.47 12.98 -1.63
N ALA A 89 7.22 13.62 -2.76
CA ALA A 89 5.86 13.81 -3.27
C ALA A 89 5.19 12.47 -3.60
N ALA A 90 5.95 11.53 -4.20
CA ALA A 90 5.53 10.17 -4.45
C ALA A 90 5.10 9.46 -3.16
N LEU A 91 5.96 9.50 -2.13
CA LEU A 91 5.68 8.89 -0.84
C LEU A 91 4.41 9.46 -0.20
N ILE A 92 4.23 10.77 -0.21
CA ILE A 92 3.05 11.42 0.35
C ILE A 92 1.78 11.00 -0.41
N ALA A 93 1.78 11.11 -1.74
CA ALA A 93 0.62 10.78 -2.56
C ALA A 93 0.22 9.31 -2.41
N LEU A 94 1.20 8.39 -2.48
CA LEU A 94 0.97 6.96 -2.29
C LEU A 94 0.47 6.65 -0.88
N SER A 95 1.00 7.32 0.16
CA SER A 95 0.57 7.10 1.55
C SER A 95 -0.85 7.61 1.81
N ILE A 96 -1.23 8.74 1.23
CA ILE A 96 -2.61 9.26 1.26
C ILE A 96 -3.54 8.27 0.55
N ASN A 97 -3.17 7.79 -0.64
CA ASN A 97 -3.96 6.82 -1.38
C ASN A 97 -4.12 5.51 -0.60
N MET A 98 -3.01 4.92 -0.12
CA MET A 98 -3.03 3.70 0.69
C MET A 98 -3.85 3.89 1.98
N GLY A 99 -3.81 5.07 2.59
CA GLY A 99 -4.56 5.40 3.80
C GLY A 99 -6.08 5.28 3.60
N ALA A 100 -6.60 5.75 2.46
CA ALA A 100 -8.02 5.67 2.15
C ALA A 100 -8.47 4.21 1.91
N TYR A 101 -7.70 3.43 1.15
CA TYR A 101 -7.99 2.01 0.95
C TYR A 101 -7.82 1.20 2.24
N GLY A 102 -6.76 1.47 3.00
CA GLY A 102 -6.51 0.84 4.30
C GLY A 102 -7.62 1.10 5.30
N ALA A 103 -8.15 2.33 5.37
CA ALA A 103 -9.26 2.68 6.23
C ALA A 103 -10.52 1.84 5.93
N GLU A 104 -10.82 1.63 4.65
CA GLU A 104 -11.98 0.84 4.24
C GLU A 104 -11.79 -0.66 4.54
N ILE A 105 -10.58 -1.19 4.29
CA ILE A 105 -10.24 -2.58 4.61
C ILE A 105 -10.36 -2.81 6.12
N LEU A 106 -9.81 -1.92 6.95
CA LEU A 106 -9.88 -2.00 8.41
C LEU A 106 -11.33 -1.93 8.90
N ARG A 107 -12.15 -1.01 8.36
CA ARG A 107 -13.57 -0.89 8.69
C ARG A 107 -14.32 -2.18 8.38
N ALA A 108 -14.16 -2.71 7.17
CA ALA A 108 -14.79 -3.96 6.76
C ALA A 108 -14.41 -5.15 7.66
N GLY A 109 -13.16 -5.17 8.14
CA GLY A 109 -12.69 -6.19 9.08
C GLY A 109 -13.43 -6.15 10.42
N PHE A 110 -13.60 -4.98 11.00
CA PHE A 110 -14.34 -4.85 12.25
C PHE A 110 -15.83 -5.18 12.08
N GLU A 111 -16.44 -4.79 10.97
CA GLU A 111 -17.83 -5.08 10.66
C GLU A 111 -18.08 -6.57 10.32
N SER A 112 -17.05 -7.32 9.96
CA SER A 112 -17.14 -8.76 9.69
C SER A 112 -17.42 -9.61 10.94
N ILE A 113 -17.20 -9.05 12.13
CA ILE A 113 -17.41 -9.75 13.40
C ILE A 113 -18.88 -9.71 13.77
N ARG A 114 -19.48 -10.87 13.93
CA ARG A 114 -20.90 -10.99 14.25
C ARG A 114 -21.20 -10.42 15.64
N THR A 115 -22.27 -9.66 15.77
CA THR A 115 -22.73 -9.08 17.04
C THR A 115 -22.94 -10.16 18.11
N SER A 116 -23.42 -11.34 17.72
CA SER A 116 -23.61 -12.50 18.62
C SER A 116 -22.31 -12.97 19.30
N GLN A 117 -21.16 -12.84 18.63
CA GLN A 117 -19.86 -13.17 19.24
C GLN A 117 -19.47 -12.15 20.32
N VAL A 118 -19.77 -10.87 20.08
CA VAL A 118 -19.53 -9.80 21.05
C VAL A 118 -20.46 -9.97 22.27
N GLU A 119 -21.71 -10.28 22.03
CA GLU A 119 -22.73 -10.55 23.09
C GLU A 119 -22.35 -11.78 23.92
N ALA A 120 -21.93 -12.87 23.29
CA ALA A 120 -21.43 -14.05 23.99
C ALA A 120 -20.24 -13.73 24.89
N GLY A 121 -19.28 -12.94 24.41
CA GLY A 121 -18.15 -12.50 25.25
C GLY A 121 -18.60 -11.70 26.46
N ARG A 122 -19.56 -10.80 26.31
CA ARG A 122 -20.15 -10.03 27.43
C ARG A 122 -20.92 -10.91 28.41
N SER A 123 -21.67 -11.90 27.90
CA SER A 123 -22.41 -12.86 28.75
C SER A 123 -21.50 -13.73 29.60
N LEU A 124 -20.26 -13.96 29.14
CA LEU A 124 -19.19 -14.62 29.92
C LEU A 124 -18.50 -13.69 30.93
N GLY A 125 -19.00 -12.45 31.11
CA GLY A 125 -18.44 -11.50 32.09
C GLY A 125 -17.21 -10.73 31.61
N LEU A 126 -16.86 -10.81 30.32
CA LEU A 126 -15.76 -10.04 29.77
C LEU A 126 -16.08 -8.54 29.75
N THR A 127 -15.15 -7.71 30.19
CA THR A 127 -15.23 -6.26 30.02
C THR A 127 -15.18 -5.88 28.52
N ALA A 128 -15.59 -4.67 28.16
CA ALA A 128 -15.56 -4.20 26.78
C ALA A 128 -14.17 -4.30 26.17
N GLY A 129 -13.10 -3.96 26.92
CA GLY A 129 -11.71 -4.07 26.48
C GLY A 129 -11.27 -5.53 26.29
N GLN A 130 -11.67 -6.42 27.18
CA GLN A 130 -11.38 -7.87 27.05
C GLN A 130 -12.12 -8.47 25.86
N THR A 131 -13.39 -8.14 25.69
CA THR A 131 -14.19 -8.56 24.53
C THR A 131 -13.54 -8.08 23.23
N PHE A 132 -13.16 -6.80 23.15
CA PHE A 132 -12.47 -6.28 21.97
C PHE A 132 -11.16 -7.03 21.69
N ARG A 133 -10.31 -7.21 22.70
CA ARG A 133 -8.99 -7.83 22.54
C ARG A 133 -9.07 -9.32 22.17
N HIS A 134 -9.95 -10.08 22.83
CA HIS A 134 -9.96 -11.55 22.70
C HIS A 134 -10.99 -12.07 21.70
N VAL A 135 -12.11 -11.35 21.50
CA VAL A 135 -13.21 -11.79 20.64
C VAL A 135 -13.20 -11.07 19.28
N VAL A 136 -12.86 -9.77 19.26
CA VAL A 136 -12.97 -8.94 18.03
C VAL A 136 -11.64 -8.83 17.29
N LEU A 137 -10.58 -8.41 17.97
CA LEU A 137 -9.34 -7.96 17.32
C LEU A 137 -8.67 -9.05 16.48
N PHE A 138 -8.45 -10.23 17.05
CA PHE A 138 -7.71 -11.30 16.34
C PHE A 138 -8.48 -11.85 15.13
N PRO A 139 -9.78 -12.19 15.23
CA PRO A 139 -10.58 -12.59 14.07
C PRO A 139 -10.68 -11.48 13.01
N ALA A 140 -10.84 -10.21 13.41
CA ALA A 140 -10.87 -9.09 12.48
C ALA A 140 -9.55 -8.97 11.70
N ILE A 141 -8.40 -8.99 12.39
CA ILE A 141 -7.08 -8.95 11.72
C ILE A 141 -6.93 -10.13 10.77
N LYS A 142 -7.33 -11.33 11.16
CA LYS A 142 -7.28 -12.52 10.31
C LYS A 142 -8.13 -12.35 9.05
N ALA A 143 -9.33 -11.76 9.19
CA ALA A 143 -10.25 -11.54 8.07
C ALA A 143 -9.72 -10.52 7.05
N ILE A 144 -9.11 -9.41 7.51
CA ILE A 144 -8.59 -8.35 6.63
C ILE A 144 -7.22 -8.66 6.03
N TYR A 145 -6.47 -9.59 6.62
CA TYR A 145 -5.08 -9.85 6.22
C TYR A 145 -4.91 -10.11 4.71
N PRO A 146 -5.72 -10.98 4.05
CA PRO A 146 -5.58 -11.21 2.61
C PRO A 146 -5.84 -9.95 1.77
N ALA A 147 -6.81 -9.12 2.19
CA ALA A 147 -7.12 -7.86 1.52
C ALA A 147 -5.98 -6.85 1.67
N LEU A 148 -5.39 -6.73 2.86
CA LEU A 148 -4.20 -5.89 3.09
C LEU A 148 -3.00 -6.38 2.27
N ALA A 149 -2.74 -7.68 2.25
CA ALA A 149 -1.65 -8.26 1.47
C ALA A 149 -1.80 -7.96 -0.03
N SER A 150 -3.03 -8.08 -0.56
CA SER A 150 -3.33 -7.71 -1.94
C SER A 150 -3.15 -6.21 -2.20
N GLN A 151 -3.60 -5.35 -1.27
CA GLN A 151 -3.46 -3.91 -1.38
C GLN A 151 -1.98 -3.48 -1.38
N PHE A 152 -1.12 -4.16 -0.63
CA PHE A 152 0.32 -3.90 -0.65
C PHE A 152 0.97 -4.22 -1.98
N VAL A 153 0.59 -5.33 -2.59
CA VAL A 153 1.06 -5.67 -3.94
C VAL A 153 0.59 -4.61 -4.94
N LEU A 154 -0.66 -4.16 -4.85
CA LEU A 154 -1.18 -3.10 -5.73
C LEU A 154 -0.42 -1.78 -5.56
N ILE A 155 -0.11 -1.36 -4.33
CA ILE A 155 0.69 -0.16 -4.07
C ILE A 155 2.12 -0.31 -4.60
N MET A 156 2.73 -1.47 -4.44
CA MET A 156 4.06 -1.74 -4.99
C MET A 156 4.06 -1.62 -6.53
N LEU A 157 3.06 -2.14 -7.21
CA LEU A 157 2.91 -1.97 -8.66
C LEU A 157 2.58 -0.51 -9.04
N ALA A 158 1.80 0.20 -8.21
CA ALA A 158 1.46 1.60 -8.42
C ALA A 158 2.65 2.56 -8.26
N THR A 159 3.78 2.11 -7.68
CA THR A 159 5.01 2.93 -7.68
C THR A 159 5.48 3.24 -9.09
N SER A 160 5.16 2.44 -10.10
CA SER A 160 5.49 2.75 -11.49
C SER A 160 4.88 4.07 -11.99
N VAL A 161 3.73 4.48 -11.43
CA VAL A 161 3.05 5.73 -11.79
C VAL A 161 3.86 6.96 -11.37
N VAL A 162 4.67 6.85 -10.30
CA VAL A 162 5.44 8.01 -9.80
C VAL A 162 6.63 8.39 -10.68
N SER A 163 6.98 7.55 -11.65
CA SER A 163 7.94 7.90 -12.70
C SER A 163 7.49 9.13 -13.50
N SER A 164 6.19 9.38 -13.61
CA SER A 164 5.60 10.53 -14.32
C SER A 164 5.99 11.90 -13.74
N ILE A 165 6.45 11.93 -12.48
CA ILE A 165 7.00 13.14 -11.83
C ILE A 165 8.53 13.08 -11.66
N GLY A 166 9.19 12.10 -12.29
CA GLY A 166 10.64 11.93 -12.24
C GLY A 166 11.17 11.24 -10.97
N ALA A 167 10.34 10.52 -10.22
CA ALA A 167 10.84 9.64 -9.17
C ALA A 167 11.62 8.48 -9.79
N THR A 168 12.85 8.25 -9.31
CA THR A 168 13.86 7.38 -9.96
C THR A 168 13.70 5.90 -9.59
N GLU A 169 12.45 5.41 -9.51
CA GLU A 169 12.14 4.01 -9.24
C GLU A 169 12.37 3.12 -10.49
N LEU A 170 12.02 1.85 -10.40
CA LEU A 170 12.35 0.84 -11.40
C LEU A 170 11.81 1.14 -12.81
N PHE A 171 10.58 1.69 -12.95
CA PHE A 171 10.02 2.05 -14.25
C PHE A 171 10.70 3.29 -14.86
N ASN A 172 11.06 4.28 -14.02
CA ASN A 172 11.86 5.43 -14.47
C ASN A 172 13.24 4.98 -14.98
N THR A 173 13.86 4.01 -14.29
CA THR A 173 15.11 3.38 -14.74
C THR A 173 14.93 2.70 -16.10
N ALA A 174 13.81 2.07 -16.37
CA ALA A 174 13.50 1.50 -17.69
C ALA A 174 13.47 2.59 -18.77
N ALA A 175 12.76 3.69 -18.53
CA ALA A 175 12.69 4.82 -19.47
C ALA A 175 14.08 5.41 -19.75
N PHE A 176 14.92 5.54 -18.72
CA PHE A 176 16.31 5.96 -18.86
C PHE A 176 17.14 5.01 -19.74
N ILE A 177 17.07 3.69 -19.49
CA ILE A 177 17.79 2.68 -20.27
C ILE A 177 17.32 2.68 -21.71
N ASP A 178 16.00 2.71 -21.94
CA ASP A 178 15.39 2.74 -23.26
C ASP A 178 15.85 3.94 -24.08
N SER A 179 15.86 5.13 -23.49
CA SER A 179 16.36 6.36 -24.15
C SER A 179 17.84 6.30 -24.57
N ARG A 180 18.64 5.42 -23.95
CA ARG A 180 20.08 5.26 -24.23
C ARG A 180 20.40 4.10 -25.17
N THR A 181 19.53 3.11 -25.23
CA THR A 181 19.81 1.86 -25.95
C THR A 181 18.93 1.66 -27.18
N TYR A 182 17.74 2.28 -27.20
CA TYR A 182 16.66 2.04 -28.17
C TYR A 182 16.26 0.55 -28.25
N LEU A 183 16.44 -0.17 -27.12
CA LEU A 183 16.07 -1.58 -26.96
C LEU A 183 14.79 -1.69 -26.12
N SER A 184 13.69 -1.07 -26.60
CA SER A 184 12.43 -0.94 -25.85
C SER A 184 11.88 -2.27 -25.40
N PHE A 185 11.81 -3.25 -26.31
CA PHE A 185 11.25 -4.57 -25.97
C PHE A 185 12.05 -5.25 -24.86
N GLU A 186 13.37 -5.37 -25.03
CA GLU A 186 14.27 -6.01 -24.06
C GLU A 186 14.23 -5.32 -22.69
N THR A 187 14.22 -3.98 -22.71
CA THR A 187 14.18 -3.18 -21.49
C THR A 187 12.87 -3.41 -20.73
N TYR A 188 11.72 -3.22 -21.38
CA TYR A 188 10.45 -3.38 -20.70
C TYR A 188 10.13 -4.84 -20.36
N ALA A 189 10.60 -5.82 -21.14
CA ALA A 189 10.50 -7.23 -20.78
C ALA A 189 11.29 -7.55 -19.48
N LEU A 190 12.52 -7.04 -19.36
CA LEU A 190 13.35 -7.20 -18.16
C LEU A 190 12.70 -6.56 -16.92
N ILE A 191 12.19 -5.33 -17.07
CA ILE A 191 11.54 -4.61 -15.98
C ILE A 191 10.22 -5.29 -15.58
N THR A 192 9.44 -5.78 -16.55
CA THR A 192 8.23 -6.58 -16.25
C THR A 192 8.58 -7.83 -15.47
N ALA A 193 9.63 -8.55 -15.86
CA ALA A 193 10.11 -9.72 -15.11
C ALA A 193 10.56 -9.33 -13.68
N SER A 194 11.21 -8.17 -13.52
CA SER A 194 11.62 -7.66 -12.21
C SER A 194 10.42 -7.36 -11.31
N TYR A 195 9.39 -6.67 -11.80
CA TYR A 195 8.15 -6.45 -11.06
C TYR A 195 7.43 -7.76 -10.71
N LEU A 196 7.44 -8.73 -11.63
CA LEU A 196 6.87 -10.05 -11.37
C LEU A 196 7.59 -10.76 -10.22
N VAL A 197 8.93 -10.76 -10.22
CA VAL A 197 9.73 -11.34 -9.13
C VAL A 197 9.44 -10.66 -7.80
N LEU A 198 9.40 -9.31 -7.78
CA LEU A 198 9.04 -8.56 -6.58
C LEU A 198 7.63 -8.91 -6.08
N THR A 199 6.66 -8.97 -6.99
CA THR A 199 5.28 -9.35 -6.67
C THR A 199 5.19 -10.74 -6.05
N LEU A 200 5.85 -11.72 -6.68
CA LEU A 200 5.88 -13.11 -6.18
C LEU A 200 6.59 -13.19 -4.82
N GLY A 201 7.68 -12.43 -4.63
CA GLY A 201 8.38 -12.32 -3.36
C GLY A 201 7.49 -11.78 -2.24
N PHE A 202 6.77 -10.67 -2.48
CA PHE A 202 5.83 -10.11 -1.50
C PHE A 202 4.68 -11.08 -1.20
N ARG A 203 4.10 -11.72 -2.23
CA ARG A 203 3.02 -12.70 -2.02
C ARG A 203 3.50 -13.89 -1.20
N ALA A 204 4.68 -14.41 -1.47
CA ALA A 204 5.28 -15.51 -0.70
C ALA A 204 5.54 -15.07 0.76
N LEU A 205 6.08 -13.87 0.98
CA LEU A 205 6.30 -13.30 2.31
C LEU A 205 4.98 -13.19 3.09
N PHE A 206 3.94 -12.59 2.50
CA PHE A 206 2.64 -12.46 3.16
C PHE A 206 1.97 -13.81 3.40
N ALA A 207 2.10 -14.77 2.48
CA ALA A 207 1.60 -16.14 2.70
C ALA A 207 2.33 -16.82 3.87
N ALA A 208 3.64 -16.67 3.97
CA ALA A 208 4.43 -17.20 5.09
C ALA A 208 4.00 -16.56 6.42
N ILE A 209 3.86 -15.22 6.48
CA ILE A 209 3.39 -14.52 7.67
C ILE A 209 1.98 -15.03 8.07
N TYR A 210 1.07 -15.16 7.11
CA TYR A 210 -0.28 -15.67 7.36
C TYR A 210 -0.24 -17.07 8.00
N TRP A 211 0.56 -17.96 7.42
CA TRP A 211 0.68 -19.33 7.93
C TRP A 211 1.25 -19.38 9.35
N PHE A 212 2.34 -18.62 9.62
CA PHE A 212 2.97 -18.59 10.93
C PHE A 212 2.06 -17.98 12.01
N VAL A 213 1.36 -16.89 11.69
CA VAL A 213 0.57 -16.13 12.68
C VAL A 213 -0.81 -16.75 12.90
N PHE A 214 -1.50 -17.19 11.83
CA PHE A 214 -2.91 -17.55 11.90
C PHE A 214 -3.18 -19.05 11.77
N VAL A 215 -2.31 -19.82 11.12
CA VAL A 215 -2.53 -21.26 10.92
C VAL A 215 -1.81 -22.08 11.98
N ARG A 216 -0.52 -21.86 12.16
CA ARG A 216 0.28 -22.64 13.11
C ARG A 216 -0.17 -22.47 14.57
N ARG A 217 -0.67 -21.28 14.93
CA ARG A 217 -1.10 -20.97 16.30
C ARG A 217 -2.42 -21.64 16.71
N VAL A 218 -3.26 -22.00 15.76
CA VAL A 218 -4.56 -22.68 16.00
C VAL A 218 -4.40 -24.18 16.16
N ARG A 219 -3.25 -24.75 15.75
CA ARG A 219 -2.95 -26.19 15.88
C ARG A 219 -2.22 -26.56 17.17
N ARG A 220 -1.96 -25.60 18.04
CA ARG A 220 -1.48 -25.81 19.43
C ARG A 220 -2.55 -25.43 20.44
#